data_13821a4dbae85ce886dc5160f3c709ea
#
_entry.id   13821a4dbae85ce886dc5160f3c709ea
#
_cell.length_a   1.000
_cell.length_b   1.000
_cell.length_c   1.000
_cell.angle_alpha   90.00
_cell.angle_beta   90.00
_cell.angle_gamma   90.00
#
_symmetry.space_group_name_H-M   'P 1'
#
loop_
_entity.id
_entity.type
_entity.pdbx_description
1 polymer ?
#
loop_
_entity_poly.entity_id
_entity_poly.type
_entity_poly.pdbx_seq_one_letter_code
_entity_poly.pdbx_strand_id
1 'polypeptide(L)' 'MADFTVRDEGTVVVFQPCNERAKNFTGTDLDIQPWQKWANDAFLVQHSIVNALISALQDEGFIVERA' A
#
# COMPACT_ATOMS: atom_id res chain seq x y z
N MET A 1 14.41 2.41 6.45
CA MET A 1 13.97 1.75 5.21
C MET A 1 12.48 1.54 5.25
N ALA A 2 11.78 1.89 4.18
CA ALA A 2 10.33 1.80 4.18
C ALA A 2 9.85 0.38 3.93
N ASP A 3 8.73 0.02 4.57
CA ASP A 3 8.02 -1.22 4.28
C ASP A 3 7.09 -1.03 3.08
N PHE A 4 6.56 0.18 2.93
CA PHE A 4 5.71 0.56 1.79
C PHE A 4 6.15 1.91 1.27
N THR A 5 6.08 2.09 -0.04
CA THR A 5 6.20 3.40 -0.66
C THR A 5 4.86 3.76 -1.29
N VAL A 6 4.56 5.07 -1.32
CA VAL A 6 3.29 5.58 -1.81
C VAL A 6 3.57 6.60 -2.89
N ARG A 7 2.93 6.44 -4.04
CA ARG A 7 3.11 7.36 -5.16
C ARG A 7 1.76 7.80 -5.71
N ASP A 8 1.57 9.11 -5.83
CA ASP A 8 0.36 9.69 -6.40
C ASP A 8 0.45 9.64 -7.93
N GLU A 9 -0.49 8.91 -8.56
CA GLU A 9 -0.55 8.77 -10.02
C GLU A 9 -1.71 9.58 -10.61
N GLY A 10 -2.20 10.56 -9.87
CA GLY A 10 -3.29 11.43 -10.33
C GLY A 10 -4.65 10.95 -9.85
N THR A 11 -5.29 10.06 -10.59
CA THR A 11 -6.63 9.56 -10.22
C THR A 11 -6.59 8.51 -9.13
N VAL A 12 -5.47 7.83 -8.97
CA VAL A 12 -5.26 6.80 -7.94
C VAL A 12 -3.91 6.98 -7.30
N VAL A 13 -3.70 6.31 -6.17
CA VAL A 13 -2.43 6.28 -5.47
C VAL A 13 -1.92 4.85 -5.47
N VAL A 14 -0.64 4.67 -5.78
CA VAL A 14 -0.01 3.35 -5.84
C VAL A 14 0.74 3.10 -4.54
N PHE A 15 0.42 1.98 -3.88
CA PHE A 15 1.14 1.49 -2.70
C PHE A 15 2.01 0.33 -3.13
N GLN A 16 3.30 0.44 -2.88
CA GLN A 16 4.28 -0.59 -3.24
C GLN A 16 4.85 -1.23 -1.98
N PRO A 17 4.58 -2.52 -1.71
CA PRO A 17 5.27 -3.22 -0.63
C PRO A 17 6.73 -3.42 -1.00
N CYS A 18 7.63 -3.17 -0.06
CA CYS A 18 9.07 -3.15 -0.34
C CYS A 18 9.84 -4.35 0.24
N ASN A 19 9.16 -5.19 1.03
CA ASN A 19 9.81 -6.38 1.62
C ASN A 19 8.79 -7.51 1.78
N GLU A 20 9.27 -8.69 2.19
CA GLU A 20 8.42 -9.86 2.34
C GLU A 20 7.30 -9.68 3.36
N ARG A 21 7.61 -9.01 4.48
CA ARG A 21 6.61 -8.77 5.52
C ARG A 21 5.46 -7.93 4.99
N ALA A 22 5.78 -6.87 4.23
CA ALA A 22 4.77 -6.01 3.64
C ALA A 22 3.96 -6.75 2.57
N LYS A 23 4.62 -7.55 1.75
CA LYS A 23 3.96 -8.34 0.71
C LYS A 23 3.00 -9.36 1.33
N ASN A 24 3.43 -10.03 2.39
CA ASN A 24 2.59 -11.01 3.07
C ASN A 24 1.37 -10.36 3.70
N PHE A 25 1.56 -9.21 4.32
CA PHE A 25 0.44 -8.46 4.91
C PHE A 25 -0.58 -8.08 3.85
N THR A 26 -0.10 -7.58 2.70
CA THR A 26 -0.97 -7.21 1.58
C THR A 26 -1.77 -8.42 1.08
N GLY A 27 -1.12 -9.58 1.01
CA GLY A 27 -1.77 -10.78 0.50
C GLY A 27 -2.76 -11.44 1.44
N THR A 28 -2.57 -11.27 2.77
CA THR A 28 -3.38 -12.00 3.76
C THR A 28 -4.34 -11.12 4.55
N ASP A 29 -3.92 -9.90 4.88
CA ASP A 29 -4.70 -9.03 5.78
C ASP A 29 -5.44 -7.91 5.07
N LEU A 30 -4.99 -7.54 3.87
CA LEU A 30 -5.67 -6.53 3.07
C LEU A 30 -6.54 -7.21 2.02
N ASP A 31 -7.79 -6.75 1.91
CA ASP A 31 -8.73 -7.27 0.91
C ASP A 31 -8.53 -6.50 -0.40
N ILE A 32 -7.53 -6.93 -1.17
CA ILE A 32 -7.20 -6.28 -2.44
C ILE A 32 -8.00 -6.93 -3.56
N GLN A 33 -8.84 -6.14 -4.21
CA GLN A 33 -9.64 -6.61 -5.34
C GLN A 33 -8.74 -6.80 -6.57
N PRO A 34 -9.09 -7.71 -7.49
CA PRO A 34 -8.26 -7.94 -8.68
C PRO A 34 -7.94 -6.68 -9.48
N TRP A 35 -8.90 -5.74 -9.59
CA TRP A 35 -8.71 -4.50 -10.34
C TRP A 35 -7.73 -3.53 -9.66
N GLN A 36 -7.47 -3.73 -8.36
CA GLN A 36 -6.53 -2.88 -7.62
C GLN A 36 -5.08 -3.32 -7.78
N LYS A 37 -4.85 -4.50 -8.31
CA LYS A 37 -3.48 -5.02 -8.45
C LYS A 37 -2.73 -4.29 -9.55
N TRP A 38 -1.45 -4.06 -9.30
CA TRP A 38 -0.54 -3.39 -10.21
C TRP A 38 0.71 -4.25 -10.34
N ALA A 39 1.72 -3.78 -11.09
CA ALA A 39 2.96 -4.55 -11.25
C ALA A 39 3.74 -4.64 -9.93
N ASN A 40 4.52 -5.71 -9.77
CA ASN A 40 5.45 -5.91 -8.63
C ASN A 40 4.76 -5.89 -7.27
N ASP A 41 3.60 -6.52 -7.18
CA ASP A 41 2.80 -6.62 -5.94
C ASP A 41 2.23 -5.29 -5.44
N ALA A 42 2.37 -4.22 -6.21
CA ALA A 42 1.76 -2.94 -5.87
C ALA A 42 0.25 -3.02 -6.02
N PHE A 43 -0.44 -2.11 -5.35
CA PHE A 43 -1.89 -2.03 -5.48
C PHE A 43 -2.36 -0.58 -5.52
N LEU A 44 -3.55 -0.38 -6.09
CA LEU A 44 -4.12 0.94 -6.31
C LEU A 44 -5.10 1.28 -5.20
N VAL A 45 -5.07 2.53 -4.73
CA VAL A 45 -5.93 3.02 -3.66
C VAL A 45 -6.53 4.35 -4.08
N GLN A 46 -7.81 4.54 -3.78
CA GLN A 46 -8.47 5.82 -4.02
C GLN A 46 -7.95 6.87 -3.03
N HIS A 47 -7.88 8.12 -3.48
CA HIS A 47 -7.38 9.22 -2.65
C HIS A 47 -8.13 9.36 -1.33
N SER A 48 -9.44 9.10 -1.35
CA SER A 48 -10.29 9.28 -0.17
C SER A 48 -9.93 8.36 1.00
N ILE A 49 -9.24 7.24 0.74
CA ILE A 49 -8.92 6.27 1.79
C ILE A 49 -7.42 6.18 2.09
N VAL A 50 -6.60 6.96 1.39
CA VAL A 50 -5.13 6.89 1.54
C VAL A 50 -4.69 7.14 2.98
N ASN A 51 -5.17 8.22 3.58
CA ASN A 51 -4.73 8.57 4.94
C ASN A 51 -5.15 7.51 5.97
N ALA A 52 -6.35 6.98 5.82
CA ALA A 52 -6.83 5.92 6.71
C ALA A 52 -5.97 4.65 6.55
N LEU A 53 -5.62 4.31 5.33
CA LEU A 53 -4.79 3.13 5.07
C LEU A 53 -3.38 3.33 5.62
N ILE A 54 -2.78 4.50 5.41
CA ILE A 54 -1.45 4.79 5.95
C ILE A 54 -1.46 4.66 7.48
N SER A 55 -2.47 5.21 8.13
CA SER A 55 -2.60 5.11 9.59
C SER A 55 -2.72 3.65 10.03
N ALA A 56 -3.51 2.86 9.33
CA ALA A 56 -3.68 1.44 9.66
C ALA A 56 -2.36 0.67 9.50
N LEU A 57 -1.60 0.96 8.43
CA LEU A 57 -0.30 0.30 8.23
C LEU A 57 0.69 0.70 9.32
N GLN A 58 0.70 1.97 9.70
CA GLN A 58 1.59 2.45 10.78
C GLN A 58 1.23 1.81 12.11
N ASP A 59 -0.06 1.62 12.38
CA ASP A 59 -0.52 0.95 13.60
C ASP A 59 -0.07 -0.49 13.66
N GLU A 60 0.13 -1.12 12.49
CA GLU A 60 0.66 -2.49 12.40
C GLU A 60 2.19 -2.53 12.48
N GLY A 61 2.82 -1.37 12.64
CA GLY A 61 4.27 -1.28 12.79
C GLY A 61 5.03 -1.14 11.48
N PHE A 62 4.34 -0.87 10.37
CA PHE A 62 4.99 -0.65 9.09
C PHE A 62 5.43 0.81 8.94
N ILE A 63 6.53 1.00 8.24
CA ILE A 63 7.02 2.33 7.87
C ILE A 63 6.54 2.62 6.45
N VAL A 64 5.81 3.73 6.29
CA VAL A 64 5.24 4.13 5.01
C VAL A 64 5.89 5.45 4.59
N GLU A 65 6.49 5.47 3.40
CA GLU A 65 7.13 6.66 2.87
C GLU A 65 6.45 7.10 1.57
N ARG A 66 6.32 8.40 1.39
CA ARG A 66 5.81 8.95 0.13
C ARG A 66 6.98 9.18 -0.83
N ALA A 67 6.79 8.71 -2.04
CA ALA A 67 7.78 8.91 -3.09
C ALA A 67 7.60 10.28 -3.76
#